data_6c5c443ab14b128a9c7ae8f263cfc61b
#
_entry.id   6c5c443ab14b128a9c7ae8f263cfc61b
#
_cell.length_a   1.000
_cell.length_b   1.000
_cell.length_c   1.000
_cell.angle_alpha   90.00
_cell.angle_beta   90.00
_cell.angle_gamma   90.00
#
_symmetry.space_group_name_H-M   'P 1'
#
loop_
_entity.id
_entity.type
_entity.pdbx_description
1 polymer ?
#
loop_
_entity_poly.entity_id
_entity_poly.type
_entity_poly.pdbx_seq_one_letter_code
_entity_poly.pdbx_strand_id
1 'polypeptide(L)'
;VWYNTGLYGFEAAPPFRPACYLPFPLITPHADPPAYGISTNPRVVFPCGAFVRENRLFVSLGWHDRWNEVWEFDWQSVKRGLSWRMF
;
A
#
# COMPACT_ATOMS: atom_id res chain seq x y z
N VAL A 1 3.77 14.23 -10.93
CA VAL A 1 3.29 13.90 -9.59
C VAL A 1 3.30 12.40 -9.40
N TRP A 2 3.84 11.95 -8.28
CA TRP A 2 3.88 10.54 -7.91
C TRP A 2 2.97 10.31 -6.72
N TYR A 3 2.05 9.38 -6.86
CA TYR A 3 1.23 8.94 -5.73
C TYR A 3 1.70 7.56 -5.28
N ASN A 4 2.20 7.50 -4.07
CA ASN A 4 2.68 6.26 -3.45
C ASN A 4 1.68 5.78 -2.42
N THR A 5 1.72 4.48 -2.12
CA THR A 5 0.89 3.89 -1.07
C THR A 5 1.74 3.70 0.17
N GLY A 6 1.33 4.35 1.25
CA GLY A 6 1.94 4.16 2.56
C GLY A 6 1.15 3.18 3.42
N LEU A 7 1.72 2.82 4.55
CA LEU A 7 1.09 1.94 5.52
C LEU A 7 1.33 2.49 6.91
N TYR A 8 0.27 2.58 7.70
CA TYR A 8 0.39 2.89 9.12
C TYR A 8 -0.61 2.07 9.92
N GLY A 9 -0.31 1.89 11.20
CA GLY A 9 -1.20 1.18 12.11
C GLY A 9 -1.65 2.09 13.23
N PHE A 10 -2.82 1.79 13.78
CA PHE A 10 -3.38 2.53 14.90
C PHE A 10 -4.01 1.56 15.88
N GLU A 11 -4.33 2.07 17.06
CA GLU A 11 -4.96 1.28 18.11
C GLU A 11 -6.30 0.73 17.65
N ALA A 12 -6.61 -0.51 18.05
CA ALA A 12 -7.85 -1.17 17.65
C ALA A 12 -9.08 -0.67 18.43
N ALA A 13 -8.88 0.12 19.48
CA ALA A 13 -9.95 0.66 20.30
C ALA A 13 -9.86 2.18 20.36
N PRO A 14 -11.00 2.87 20.63
CA PRO A 14 -10.97 4.32 20.80
C PRO A 14 -9.93 4.75 21.83
N PRO A 15 -9.22 5.86 21.58
CA PRO A 15 -9.39 6.83 20.50
C PRO A 15 -8.66 6.51 19.19
N PHE A 16 -8.27 5.28 18.92
CA PHE A 16 -7.63 4.86 17.69
C PHE A 16 -6.37 5.66 17.35
N ARG A 17 -5.47 5.80 18.31
CA ARG A 17 -4.26 6.59 18.12
C ARG A 17 -3.32 5.92 17.13
N PRO A 18 -2.62 6.70 16.30
CA PRO A 18 -1.56 6.13 15.47
C PRO A 18 -0.51 5.45 16.35
N ALA A 19 -0.07 4.26 15.96
CA ALA A 19 0.84 3.44 16.75
C ALA A 19 2.13 3.10 16.01
N CYS A 20 2.06 2.94 14.71
CA CYS A 20 3.22 2.55 13.92
C CYS A 20 3.05 3.01 12.48
N TYR A 21 4.13 3.00 11.74
CA TYR A 21 4.10 3.33 10.32
C TYR A 21 5.25 2.63 9.61
N LEU A 22 5.07 2.42 8.32
CA LEU A 22 6.14 1.93 7.46
C LEU A 22 6.92 3.14 6.96
N PRO A 23 8.23 3.26 7.26
CA PRO A 23 8.99 4.48 6.96
C PRO A 23 9.36 4.66 5.48
N PHE A 24 8.83 3.82 4.62
CA PHE A 24 9.00 3.91 3.17
C PHE A 24 7.71 3.45 2.49
N PRO A 25 7.45 3.85 1.24
CA PRO A 25 6.22 3.44 0.57
C PRO A 25 6.11 1.92 0.45
N LEU A 26 4.91 1.40 0.71
CA LEU A 26 4.63 -0.03 0.51
C LEU A 26 4.61 -0.36 -0.99
N ILE A 27 3.99 0.52 -1.77
CA ILE A 27 3.88 0.36 -3.21
C ILE A 27 4.18 1.69 -3.87
N THR A 28 5.06 1.66 -4.87
CA THR A 28 5.33 2.83 -5.71
C THR A 28 4.94 2.51 -7.14
N PRO A 29 4.42 3.47 -7.89
CA PRO A 29 4.11 3.23 -9.30
C PRO A 29 5.39 3.04 -10.11
N HIS A 30 5.34 2.15 -11.08
CA HIS A 30 6.45 1.95 -11.99
C HIS A 30 6.51 3.06 -13.03
N ALA A 31 7.72 3.40 -13.47
CA ALA A 31 7.92 4.34 -14.54
C ALA A 31 7.57 3.75 -15.90
N ASP A 32 7.64 2.44 -16.04
CA ASP A 32 7.40 1.77 -17.30
C ASP A 32 5.92 1.78 -17.66
N PRO A 33 5.59 2.08 -18.90
CA PRO A 33 4.20 2.03 -19.35
C PRO A 33 3.70 0.59 -19.36
N PRO A 34 2.39 0.41 -19.10
CA PRO A 34 1.80 -0.92 -19.16
C PRO A 34 1.82 -1.47 -20.58
N ALA A 35 1.91 -2.80 -20.70
CA ALA A 35 1.99 -3.46 -21.98
C ALA A 35 0.71 -3.33 -22.80
N TYR A 36 -0.41 -3.10 -22.17
CA TYR A 36 -1.72 -3.11 -22.82
C TYR A 36 -2.39 -1.74 -22.80
N GLY A 37 -1.71 -0.75 -23.26
CA GLY A 37 -2.33 0.50 -23.54
C GLY A 37 -1.69 1.70 -22.89
N ILE A 38 -2.23 2.86 -23.19
CA ILE A 38 -1.74 4.13 -22.72
C ILE A 38 -2.41 4.47 -21.41
N SER A 39 -1.62 4.69 -20.38
CA SER A 39 -2.12 5.20 -19.11
C SER A 39 -2.20 6.72 -19.18
N THR A 40 -3.30 7.27 -18.73
CA THR A 40 -3.45 8.73 -18.63
C THR A 40 -2.64 9.28 -17.46
N ASN A 41 -2.30 8.44 -16.49
CA ASN A 41 -1.54 8.86 -15.33
C ASN A 41 -0.66 7.70 -14.85
N PRO A 42 0.51 7.49 -15.47
CA PRO A 42 1.33 6.31 -15.20
C PRO A 42 2.01 6.29 -13.83
N ARG A 43 1.83 7.33 -13.02
CA ARG A 43 2.50 7.45 -11.73
C ARG A 43 1.54 7.39 -10.56
N VAL A 44 0.37 6.79 -10.77
CA VAL A 44 -0.67 6.76 -9.74
C VAL A 44 -0.93 5.34 -9.29
N VAL A 45 -0.93 5.14 -7.97
CA VAL A 45 -1.36 3.93 -7.30
C VAL A 45 -2.37 4.33 -6.24
N PHE A 46 -3.60 3.80 -6.35
CA PHE A 46 -4.66 4.08 -5.39
C PHE A 46 -5.06 2.80 -4.67
N PRO A 47 -4.75 2.67 -3.38
CA PRO A 47 -5.27 1.54 -2.61
C PRO A 47 -6.77 1.69 -2.37
N CYS A 48 -7.49 0.58 -2.51
CA CYS A 48 -8.94 0.55 -2.31
C CYS A 48 -9.33 -0.20 -1.05
N GLY A 49 -8.53 -1.19 -0.64
CA GLY A 49 -8.78 -1.96 0.55
C GLY A 49 -7.64 -2.92 0.82
N ALA A 50 -7.62 -3.45 2.05
CA ALA A 50 -6.57 -4.39 2.45
C ALA A 50 -7.11 -5.33 3.52
N PHE A 51 -6.56 -6.54 3.55
CA PHE A 51 -6.84 -7.48 4.62
C PHE A 51 -5.65 -8.44 4.79
N VAL A 52 -5.57 -9.06 5.95
CA VAL A 52 -4.55 -10.07 6.23
C VAL A 52 -5.24 -11.43 6.37
N ARG A 53 -4.70 -12.41 5.68
CA ARG A 53 -5.18 -13.80 5.78
C ARG A 53 -4.01 -14.74 5.61
N GLU A 54 -3.91 -15.73 6.48
CA GLU A 54 -2.87 -16.76 6.42
C GLU A 54 -1.46 -16.18 6.29
N ASN A 55 -1.18 -15.15 7.09
CA ASN A 55 0.11 -14.47 7.13
C ASN A 55 0.48 -13.76 5.81
N ARG A 56 -0.52 -13.39 5.02
CA ARG A 56 -0.36 -12.61 3.81
C ARG A 56 -1.19 -11.33 3.92
N LEU A 57 -0.59 -10.23 3.49
CA LEU A 57 -1.29 -8.96 3.35
C LEU A 57 -1.72 -8.81 1.90
N PHE A 58 -3.01 -8.65 1.68
CA PHE A 58 -3.58 -8.42 0.36
C PHE A 58 -4.02 -6.98 0.25
N VAL A 59 -3.64 -6.32 -0.83
CA VAL A 59 -4.03 -4.93 -1.08
C VAL A 59 -4.65 -4.85 -2.47
N SER A 60 -5.90 -4.43 -2.52
CA SER A 60 -6.55 -4.13 -3.81
C SER A 60 -6.26 -2.67 -4.15
N LEU A 61 -5.93 -2.41 -5.40
CA LEU A 61 -5.53 -1.08 -5.81
C LEU A 61 -5.87 -0.79 -7.27
N GLY A 62 -6.02 0.49 -7.57
CA GLY A 62 -6.06 1.00 -8.92
C GLY A 62 -4.65 1.34 -9.36
N TRP A 63 -4.28 0.90 -10.55
CA TRP A 63 -2.94 1.07 -11.07
C TRP A 63 -2.96 2.00 -12.28
N HIS A 64 -2.23 3.08 -12.19
CA HIS A 64 -2.10 4.07 -13.26
C HIS A 64 -3.43 4.67 -13.75
N ASP A 65 -4.47 4.69 -12.90
CA ASP A 65 -5.82 5.13 -13.27
C ASP A 65 -6.42 4.34 -14.43
N ARG A 66 -6.01 3.09 -14.60
CA ARG A 66 -6.40 2.35 -15.78
C ARG A 66 -6.97 0.98 -15.50
N TRP A 67 -6.44 0.26 -14.50
CA TRP A 67 -6.95 -1.07 -14.17
C TRP A 67 -6.79 -1.33 -12.69
N ASN A 68 -7.38 -2.44 -12.25
CA ASN A 68 -7.32 -2.87 -10.86
C ASN A 68 -6.41 -4.08 -10.72
N GLU A 69 -5.69 -4.14 -9.60
CA GLU A 69 -4.85 -5.27 -9.24
C GLU A 69 -5.04 -5.61 -7.77
N VAL A 70 -4.67 -6.83 -7.42
CA VAL A 70 -4.53 -7.24 -6.03
C VAL A 70 -3.08 -7.65 -5.83
N TRP A 71 -2.42 -7.00 -4.90
CA TRP A 71 -1.04 -7.31 -4.55
C TRP A 71 -1.00 -8.07 -3.24
N GLU A 72 -0.08 -9.01 -3.16
CA GLU A 72 0.11 -9.89 -2.02
C GLU A 72 1.50 -9.70 -1.45
N PHE A 73 1.58 -9.51 -0.13
CA PHE A 73 2.84 -9.30 0.58
C PHE A 73 2.98 -10.32 1.68
N ASP A 74 4.22 -10.72 1.98
CA ASP A 74 4.51 -11.50 3.18
C ASP A 74 4.30 -10.61 4.39
N TRP A 75 3.28 -10.95 5.20
CA TRP A 75 2.89 -10.12 6.33
C TRP A 75 3.98 -9.97 7.38
N GLN A 76 4.76 -11.05 7.62
CA GLN A 76 5.86 -10.96 8.59
C GLN A 76 6.94 -9.99 8.14
N SER A 77 7.25 -9.97 6.87
CA SER A 77 8.23 -9.01 6.32
C SER A 77 7.74 -7.58 6.45
N VAL A 78 6.47 -7.34 6.17
CA VAL A 78 5.88 -6.01 6.33
C VAL A 78 5.94 -5.57 7.79
N LYS A 79 5.55 -6.45 8.72
CA LYS A 79 5.57 -6.13 10.14
C LYS A 79 6.98 -5.78 10.65
N ARG A 80 7.99 -6.49 10.17
CA ARG A 80 9.38 -6.20 10.56
C ARG A 80 9.84 -4.83 10.12
N GLY A 81 9.25 -4.29 9.06
CA GLY A 81 9.58 -2.97 8.57
C GLY A 81 8.89 -1.82 9.31
N LEU A 82 7.89 -2.11 10.12
CA LEU A 82 7.12 -1.08 10.81
C LEU A 82 7.95 -0.40 11.90
N SER A 83 7.85 0.91 11.93
CA SER A 83 8.42 1.71 13.02
C SER A 83 7.32 1.96 14.04
N TRP A 84 7.62 1.65 15.30
CA TRP A 84 6.67 1.80 16.41
C TRP A 84 6.91 3.07 17.22
N ARG A 85 7.60 4.03 16.64
CA ARG A 85 7.79 5.31 17.29
C ARG A 85 6.45 6.05 17.36
N MET A 86 6.24 6.69 18.48
CA MET A 86 5.03 7.47 18.68
C MET A 86 5.04 8.70 17.79
N PHE A 87 3.87 9.04 17.34
CA PHE A 87 3.64 10.26 16.60
C PHE A 87 3.51 11.46 17.53
#